data_8f8df45dfa8d486f96fa177a5854a02d
#
_entry.id   8f8df45dfa8d486f96fa177a5854a02d
#
_cell.length_a   1.000
_cell.length_b   1.000
_cell.length_c   1.000
_cell.angle_alpha   90.00
_cell.angle_beta   90.00
_cell.angle_gamma   90.00
#
_symmetry.space_group_name_H-M   'P 1'
#
loop_
_entity.id
_entity.type
_entity.pdbx_description
1 polymer ?
#
loop_
_entity_poly.entity_id
_entity_poly.type
_entity_poly.pdbx_seq_one_letter_code
_entity_poly.pdbx_strand_id
1 'polypeptide(L)'
;METQGCDPQVLQFRMNRLNMVVYAPGRTTKYPSSPPDKGLRYHYLGGGNEVGNVGIVLEDPSSNRMLLDYGLAPTKPPRYPDEAPYVSDAIITHSHIDHLGMVPWLASNHNTKLHATELTAAISEMMWYDCHKVSSIERYPLPWDKRDIDIALSAWNTHKFNSPWEQNDWKMELHRAGHIPGAAMLHVDTGSKKVLFSGDFDTRDSQLVVGAKPVKTDVLFVEGTYGGRDHPSKEEENMRFIKRISEVVERGGTALVPAFANGRTQDVVMLLHKHLPHLEVHVDGMGKRVAKLQMEHPETLRDPAALEDAWRWCRRVSSKSDRKHALAADVIVSTSGMLDGGPSIWYLNRLRHDPKNA
;
A
#
# COMPACT_ATOMS: atom_id res chain seq x y z
N MET A 1 -4.95 -33.68 -26.99
CA MET A 1 -3.73 -33.19 -26.33
C MET A 1 -4.13 -32.79 -24.91
N GLU A 2 -3.87 -33.71 -24.01
CA GLU A 2 -4.22 -33.60 -22.61
C GLU A 2 -3.28 -32.59 -21.94
N THR A 3 -3.84 -31.59 -21.30
CA THR A 3 -3.08 -30.66 -20.44
C THR A 3 -2.84 -31.36 -19.11
N GLN A 4 -1.61 -31.78 -18.91
CA GLN A 4 -1.12 -32.30 -17.63
C GLN A 4 -1.29 -31.25 -16.54
N GLY A 5 -1.98 -31.63 -15.46
CA GLY A 5 -2.12 -30.82 -14.25
C GLY A 5 -0.77 -30.58 -13.60
N CYS A 6 -0.45 -29.33 -13.34
CA CYS A 6 0.65 -28.97 -12.47
C CYS A 6 0.26 -29.29 -11.02
N ASP A 7 0.99 -30.22 -10.43
CA ASP A 7 0.96 -30.53 -9.01
C ASP A 7 1.40 -29.30 -8.20
N PRO A 8 0.71 -28.92 -7.12
CA PRO A 8 1.12 -27.77 -6.30
C PRO A 8 2.43 -28.11 -5.60
N GLN A 9 3.54 -27.61 -6.12
CA GLN A 9 4.83 -27.73 -5.45
C GLN A 9 4.83 -26.85 -4.19
N VAL A 10 4.90 -27.52 -3.05
CA VAL A 10 5.23 -26.90 -1.77
C VAL A 10 6.70 -26.49 -1.81
N LEU A 11 6.97 -25.21 -1.99
CA LEU A 11 8.31 -24.65 -1.86
C LEU A 11 8.63 -24.48 -0.36
N GLN A 12 9.31 -25.48 0.21
CA GLN A 12 9.78 -25.43 1.60
C GLN A 12 11.16 -24.80 1.64
N PHE A 13 11.25 -23.53 1.99
CA PHE A 13 12.52 -22.88 2.27
C PHE A 13 12.93 -23.14 3.72
N ARG A 14 14.01 -23.88 3.94
CA ARG A 14 14.67 -23.94 5.24
C ARG A 14 15.69 -22.80 5.33
N MET A 15 15.29 -21.68 5.91
CA MET A 15 16.26 -20.77 6.51
C MET A 15 16.47 -21.19 7.97
N ASN A 16 17.73 -21.32 8.38
CA ASN A 16 18.12 -21.85 9.67
C ASN A 16 17.23 -21.36 10.83
N ARG A 17 16.43 -22.30 11.39
CA ARG A 17 15.56 -22.21 12.58
C ARG A 17 14.16 -21.60 12.43
N LEU A 18 13.67 -21.28 11.25
CA LEU A 18 12.25 -20.92 11.06
C LEU A 18 11.65 -21.88 10.02
N ASN A 19 10.62 -22.63 10.41
CA ASN A 19 9.81 -23.36 9.44
C ASN A 19 8.90 -22.35 8.73
N MET A 20 9.35 -21.81 7.60
CA MET A 20 8.50 -21.02 6.70
C MET A 20 7.78 -21.97 5.75
N VAL A 21 6.46 -21.90 5.73
CA VAL A 21 5.64 -22.59 4.74
C VAL A 21 5.08 -21.54 3.80
N VAL A 22 5.58 -21.52 2.57
CA VAL A 22 5.04 -20.69 1.49
C VAL A 22 4.14 -21.59 0.65
N TYR A 23 2.85 -21.28 0.61
CA TYR A 23 1.91 -21.97 -0.26
C TYR A 23 1.62 -21.15 -1.50
N ALA A 24 1.78 -21.72 -2.68
CA ALA A 24 1.14 -21.22 -3.88
C ALA A 24 -0.30 -21.75 -3.89
N PRO A 25 -1.33 -20.90 -4.01
CA PRO A 25 -2.70 -21.36 -3.96
C PRO A 25 -3.04 -22.20 -5.20
N GLY A 26 -3.46 -23.41 -4.95
CA GLY A 26 -4.24 -24.18 -5.94
C GLY A 26 -5.61 -23.51 -6.10
N ARG A 27 -6.18 -23.55 -7.30
CA ARG A 27 -7.54 -23.07 -7.57
C ARG A 27 -8.55 -23.79 -6.68
N THR A 28 -8.93 -23.19 -5.58
CA THR A 28 -10.12 -23.64 -4.82
C THR A 28 -11.16 -22.54 -4.93
N THR A 29 -12.20 -22.81 -5.66
CA THR A 29 -13.30 -21.89 -5.97
C THR A 29 -14.36 -21.83 -4.89
N LYS A 30 -14.17 -22.44 -3.74
CA LYS A 30 -15.13 -22.39 -2.61
C LYS A 30 -14.41 -22.35 -1.27
N TYR A 31 -14.78 -21.38 -0.46
CA TYR A 31 -14.37 -21.32 0.94
C TYR A 31 -14.87 -22.58 1.69
N PRO A 32 -14.04 -23.23 2.52
CA PRO A 32 -14.45 -24.40 3.27
C PRO A 32 -15.65 -24.09 4.18
N SER A 33 -16.70 -24.91 4.10
CA SER A 33 -17.93 -24.73 4.89
C SER A 33 -17.84 -25.29 6.30
N SER A 34 -16.82 -26.08 6.60
CA SER A 34 -16.66 -26.76 7.90
C SER A 34 -15.54 -26.12 8.71
N PRO A 35 -15.73 -25.96 10.04
CA PRO A 35 -14.65 -25.49 10.92
C PRO A 35 -13.46 -26.45 10.91
N PRO A 36 -12.25 -25.98 11.27
CA PRO A 36 -11.07 -26.83 11.32
C PRO A 36 -11.18 -27.88 12.43
N ASP A 37 -10.92 -29.13 12.09
CA ASP A 37 -10.89 -30.21 13.08
C ASP A 37 -9.76 -30.03 14.10
N LYS A 38 -8.62 -29.46 13.64
CA LYS A 38 -7.43 -29.23 14.48
C LYS A 38 -6.60 -28.07 13.92
N GLY A 39 -6.31 -27.06 14.74
CA GLY A 39 -5.37 -26.00 14.43
C GLY A 39 -5.95 -24.82 13.65
N LEU A 40 -5.05 -23.89 13.33
CA LEU A 40 -5.35 -22.66 12.60
C LEU A 40 -5.42 -22.96 11.10
N ARG A 41 -6.42 -22.42 10.42
CA ARG A 41 -6.54 -22.47 8.94
C ARG A 41 -6.43 -21.08 8.33
N TYR A 42 -6.04 -21.04 7.09
CA TYR A 42 -6.09 -19.83 6.29
C TYR A 42 -6.56 -20.14 4.87
N HIS A 43 -7.12 -19.14 4.23
CA HIS A 43 -7.60 -19.23 2.86
C HIS A 43 -7.30 -17.93 2.11
N TYR A 44 -6.60 -18.03 0.98
CA TYR A 44 -6.37 -16.89 0.09
C TYR A 44 -7.61 -16.66 -0.76
N LEU A 45 -8.13 -15.45 -0.72
CA LEU A 45 -9.17 -14.96 -1.64
C LEU A 45 -8.52 -14.35 -2.89
N GLY A 46 -7.29 -13.86 -2.74
CA GLY A 46 -6.47 -13.29 -3.81
C GLY A 46 -5.08 -12.93 -3.31
N GLY A 47 -4.19 -12.50 -4.21
CA GLY A 47 -2.84 -12.06 -3.89
C GLY A 47 -1.82 -13.17 -3.60
N GLY A 48 -2.21 -14.45 -3.64
CA GLY A 48 -1.32 -15.54 -3.26
C GLY A 48 -0.23 -15.86 -4.28
N ASN A 49 -0.49 -15.65 -5.57
CA ASN A 49 0.45 -15.88 -6.67
C ASN A 49 0.42 -14.77 -7.72
N GLU A 50 -0.05 -13.62 -7.35
CA GLU A 50 -0.13 -12.42 -8.18
C GLU A 50 0.10 -11.16 -7.35
N VAL A 51 0.37 -10.03 -8.00
CA VAL A 51 0.43 -8.73 -7.35
C VAL A 51 -0.97 -8.10 -7.33
N GLY A 52 -1.37 -7.59 -6.17
CA GLY A 52 -2.71 -7.03 -5.93
C GLY A 52 -3.77 -8.08 -5.54
N ASN A 53 -5.02 -7.67 -5.41
CA ASN A 53 -6.15 -8.50 -4.95
C ASN A 53 -5.93 -9.13 -3.57
N VAL A 54 -5.14 -8.53 -2.70
CA VAL A 54 -4.76 -9.18 -1.44
C VAL A 54 -5.99 -9.41 -0.57
N GLY A 55 -6.17 -10.64 -0.12
CA GLY A 55 -7.22 -11.04 0.81
C GLY A 55 -6.95 -12.43 1.38
N ILE A 56 -6.82 -12.52 2.71
CA ILE A 56 -6.56 -13.79 3.40
C ILE A 56 -7.51 -13.93 4.56
N VAL A 57 -8.31 -14.99 4.58
CA VAL A 57 -9.13 -15.36 5.74
C VAL A 57 -8.30 -16.22 6.66
N LEU A 58 -8.22 -15.83 7.93
CA LEU A 58 -7.65 -16.62 9.02
C LEU A 58 -8.78 -17.16 9.88
N GLU A 59 -8.75 -18.46 10.22
CA GLU A 59 -9.79 -19.12 11.01
C GLU A 59 -9.17 -20.06 12.04
N ASP A 60 -9.63 -19.97 13.29
CA ASP A 60 -9.21 -20.85 14.37
C ASP A 60 -10.17 -22.07 14.56
N PRO A 61 -9.81 -23.06 15.42
CA PRO A 61 -10.67 -24.21 15.70
C PRO A 61 -12.02 -23.87 16.31
N SER A 62 -12.17 -22.68 16.91
CA SER A 62 -13.43 -22.18 17.48
C SER A 62 -14.31 -21.48 16.43
N SER A 63 -13.88 -21.48 15.16
CA SER A 63 -14.53 -20.78 14.04
C SER A 63 -14.51 -19.25 14.15
N ASN A 64 -13.64 -18.68 14.97
CA ASN A 64 -13.35 -17.26 14.88
C ASN A 64 -12.65 -16.97 13.56
N ARG A 65 -13.14 -15.99 12.83
CA ARG A 65 -12.65 -15.62 11.50
C ARG A 65 -12.27 -14.15 11.45
N MET A 66 -11.18 -13.87 10.76
CA MET A 66 -10.73 -12.52 10.46
C MET A 66 -10.22 -12.44 9.04
N LEU A 67 -10.51 -11.35 8.36
CA LEU A 67 -9.96 -11.07 7.06
C LEU A 67 -8.74 -10.15 7.19
N LEU A 68 -7.66 -10.51 6.51
CA LEU A 68 -6.40 -9.76 6.44
C LEU A 68 -6.31 -9.14 5.05
N ASP A 69 -6.47 -7.84 4.96
CA ASP A 69 -6.66 -7.05 3.75
C ASP A 69 -7.85 -7.51 2.88
N TYR A 70 -8.35 -6.64 2.03
CA TYR A 70 -9.32 -6.97 0.99
C TYR A 70 -9.22 -5.95 -0.13
N GLY A 71 -8.30 -6.20 -1.04
CA GLY A 71 -7.92 -5.31 -2.10
C GLY A 71 -8.52 -5.63 -3.45
N LEU A 72 -8.20 -4.83 -4.45
CA LEU A 72 -8.43 -5.11 -5.85
C LEU A 72 -7.14 -4.86 -6.65
N ALA A 73 -6.90 -5.59 -7.73
CA ALA A 73 -5.80 -5.26 -8.64
C ALA A 73 -6.24 -4.15 -9.61
N PRO A 74 -5.55 -3.01 -9.65
CA PRO A 74 -5.91 -1.87 -10.50
C PRO A 74 -5.49 -2.10 -11.96
N THR A 75 -5.80 -3.28 -12.49
CA THR A 75 -5.60 -3.62 -13.91
C THR A 75 -6.72 -3.04 -14.77
N LYS A 76 -6.65 -3.17 -16.08
CA LYS A 76 -7.69 -2.74 -17.03
C LYS A 76 -8.20 -3.94 -17.85
N PRO A 77 -9.38 -4.49 -17.54
CA PRO A 77 -10.27 -4.16 -16.41
C PRO A 77 -9.67 -4.52 -15.04
N PRO A 78 -10.20 -3.94 -13.94
CA PRO A 78 -9.81 -4.33 -12.58
C PRO A 78 -10.09 -5.81 -12.33
N ARG A 79 -9.23 -6.45 -11.52
CA ARG A 79 -9.48 -7.80 -11.03
C ARG A 79 -9.80 -7.74 -9.54
N TYR A 80 -10.72 -8.59 -9.14
CA TYR A 80 -11.23 -8.68 -7.78
C TYR A 80 -10.79 -9.99 -7.14
N PRO A 81 -10.60 -10.03 -5.82
CA PRO A 81 -10.41 -11.28 -5.10
C PRO A 81 -11.70 -12.12 -5.16
N ASP A 82 -11.60 -13.38 -4.75
CA ASP A 82 -12.78 -14.20 -4.51
C ASP A 82 -13.68 -13.55 -3.44
N GLU A 83 -14.97 -13.83 -3.49
CA GLU A 83 -15.94 -13.30 -2.54
C GLU A 83 -15.60 -13.75 -1.11
N ALA A 84 -15.47 -12.78 -0.19
CA ALA A 84 -15.17 -13.07 1.20
C ALA A 84 -16.34 -13.79 1.86
N PRO A 85 -16.10 -14.83 2.68
CA PRO A 85 -17.11 -15.37 3.57
C PRO A 85 -17.48 -14.31 4.62
N TYR A 86 -18.59 -14.52 5.31
CA TYR A 86 -18.92 -13.67 6.46
C TYR A 86 -17.74 -13.62 7.46
N VAL A 87 -17.31 -12.40 7.76
CA VAL A 87 -16.32 -12.09 8.79
C VAL A 87 -16.82 -10.90 9.61
N SER A 88 -16.72 -11.00 10.94
CA SER A 88 -17.09 -9.89 11.84
C SER A 88 -16.06 -8.78 11.84
N ASP A 89 -14.81 -9.11 11.52
CA ASP A 89 -13.67 -8.22 11.66
C ASP A 89 -12.69 -8.38 10.48
N ALA A 90 -12.12 -7.25 10.02
CA ALA A 90 -11.07 -7.22 9.02
C ALA A 90 -9.96 -6.27 9.45
N ILE A 91 -8.71 -6.68 9.24
CA ILE A 91 -7.53 -5.84 9.47
C ILE A 91 -7.01 -5.36 8.13
N ILE A 92 -6.80 -4.05 8.00
CA ILE A 92 -6.23 -3.43 6.80
C ILE A 92 -4.84 -2.93 7.15
N THR A 93 -3.85 -3.52 6.49
CA THR A 93 -2.43 -3.24 6.77
C THR A 93 -2.03 -1.83 6.36
N HIS A 94 -2.49 -1.38 5.21
CA HIS A 94 -2.19 -0.04 4.71
C HIS A 94 -3.18 0.43 3.62
N SER A 95 -3.04 1.66 3.19
CA SER A 95 -4.03 2.35 2.37
C SER A 95 -3.81 2.26 0.85
N HIS A 96 -3.02 1.32 0.33
CA HIS A 96 -2.99 1.06 -1.12
C HIS A 96 -4.22 0.29 -1.57
N ILE A 97 -4.66 0.54 -2.81
CA ILE A 97 -5.94 0.03 -3.32
C ILE A 97 -5.98 -1.50 -3.47
N ASP A 98 -4.83 -2.11 -3.65
CA ASP A 98 -4.66 -3.56 -3.75
C ASP A 98 -4.72 -4.28 -2.39
N HIS A 99 -4.85 -3.52 -1.30
CA HIS A 99 -5.08 -4.01 0.07
C HIS A 99 -6.43 -3.57 0.65
N LEU A 100 -7.00 -2.44 0.18
CA LEU A 100 -8.26 -1.93 0.74
C LEU A 100 -9.39 -1.71 -0.30
N GLY A 101 -9.15 -2.01 -1.56
CA GLY A 101 -10.05 -1.64 -2.64
C GLY A 101 -11.43 -2.29 -2.61
N MET A 102 -11.58 -3.43 -1.94
CA MET A 102 -12.84 -4.15 -1.77
C MET A 102 -13.47 -3.98 -0.38
N VAL A 103 -12.84 -3.22 0.50
CA VAL A 103 -13.32 -3.02 1.87
C VAL A 103 -14.71 -2.34 1.94
N PRO A 104 -15.09 -1.39 1.07
CA PRO A 104 -16.46 -0.85 1.07
C PRO A 104 -17.51 -1.95 0.84
N TRP A 105 -17.26 -2.87 -0.10
CA TRP A 105 -18.13 -4.02 -0.33
C TRP A 105 -18.27 -4.89 0.92
N LEU A 106 -17.15 -5.19 1.58
CA LEU A 106 -17.10 -6.02 2.78
C LEU A 106 -17.90 -5.40 3.93
N ALA A 107 -17.65 -4.13 4.22
CA ALA A 107 -18.33 -3.42 5.31
C ALA A 107 -19.86 -3.35 5.08
N SER A 108 -20.27 -3.08 3.84
CA SER A 108 -21.69 -2.96 3.47
C SER A 108 -22.42 -4.31 3.50
N ASN A 109 -21.81 -5.37 2.98
CA ASN A 109 -22.49 -6.67 2.85
C ASN A 109 -22.43 -7.50 4.13
N HIS A 110 -21.39 -7.36 4.93
CA HIS A 110 -21.19 -8.18 6.13
C HIS A 110 -21.28 -7.40 7.44
N ASN A 111 -21.43 -6.08 7.39
CA ASN A 111 -21.35 -5.21 8.58
C ASN A 111 -20.04 -5.44 9.38
N THR A 112 -18.94 -5.66 8.64
CA THR A 112 -17.63 -5.98 9.19
C THR A 112 -17.02 -4.77 9.87
N LYS A 113 -16.49 -4.96 11.09
CA LYS A 113 -15.66 -3.96 11.76
C LYS A 113 -14.28 -3.92 11.11
N LEU A 114 -13.80 -2.73 10.85
CA LEU A 114 -12.52 -2.50 10.18
C LEU A 114 -11.48 -2.06 11.20
N HIS A 115 -10.29 -2.63 11.16
CA HIS A 115 -9.20 -2.30 12.07
C HIS A 115 -7.95 -1.89 11.27
N ALA A 116 -7.35 -0.77 11.63
CA ALA A 116 -6.13 -0.24 11.02
C ALA A 116 -5.43 0.76 11.93
N THR A 117 -4.31 1.34 11.48
CA THR A 117 -3.79 2.57 12.05
C THR A 117 -4.70 3.76 11.67
N GLU A 118 -4.68 4.81 12.49
CA GLU A 118 -5.51 6.01 12.27
C GLU A 118 -5.22 6.65 10.90
N LEU A 119 -3.96 6.75 10.50
CA LEU A 119 -3.59 7.30 9.20
C LEU A 119 -4.08 6.43 8.03
N THR A 120 -4.02 5.09 8.13
CA THR A 120 -4.56 4.18 7.11
C THR A 120 -6.06 4.43 6.94
N ALA A 121 -6.81 4.52 8.03
CA ALA A 121 -8.24 4.85 8.01
C ALA A 121 -8.51 6.24 7.41
N ALA A 122 -7.74 7.26 7.79
CA ALA A 122 -7.90 8.63 7.28
C ALA A 122 -7.65 8.76 5.77
N ILE A 123 -6.69 7.99 5.23
CA ILE A 123 -6.38 8.01 3.79
C ILE A 123 -7.40 7.20 2.98
N SER A 124 -8.03 6.18 3.57
CA SER A 124 -8.93 5.25 2.88
C SER A 124 -10.07 5.96 2.14
N GLU A 125 -10.67 6.97 2.76
CA GLU A 125 -11.73 7.78 2.14
C GLU A 125 -11.30 8.32 0.77
N MET A 126 -10.15 8.97 0.75
CA MET A 126 -9.63 9.57 -0.48
C MET A 126 -9.32 8.51 -1.53
N MET A 127 -8.79 7.36 -1.14
CA MET A 127 -8.45 6.26 -2.05
C MET A 127 -9.71 5.64 -2.66
N TRP A 128 -10.77 5.43 -1.88
CA TRP A 128 -12.02 4.89 -2.38
C TRP A 128 -12.76 5.84 -3.33
N TYR A 129 -12.82 7.15 -2.98
CA TYR A 129 -13.42 8.15 -3.87
C TYR A 129 -12.64 8.31 -5.17
N ASP A 130 -11.31 8.23 -5.14
CA ASP A 130 -10.49 8.26 -6.36
C ASP A 130 -10.70 6.99 -7.20
N CYS A 131 -10.71 5.81 -6.58
CA CYS A 131 -11.00 4.54 -7.22
C CYS A 131 -12.38 4.57 -7.91
N HIS A 132 -13.42 5.03 -7.22
CA HIS A 132 -14.77 5.19 -7.77
C HIS A 132 -14.80 6.16 -8.96
N LYS A 133 -14.07 7.27 -8.86
CA LYS A 133 -13.96 8.25 -9.95
C LYS A 133 -13.25 7.66 -11.16
N VAL A 134 -12.13 6.99 -10.98
CA VAL A 134 -11.36 6.35 -12.06
C VAL A 134 -12.20 5.27 -12.74
N SER A 135 -12.86 4.41 -11.97
CA SER A 135 -13.78 3.38 -12.44
C SER A 135 -14.89 3.97 -13.31
N SER A 136 -15.49 5.09 -12.89
CA SER A 136 -16.54 5.78 -13.65
C SER A 136 -16.03 6.33 -14.99
N ILE A 137 -14.79 6.88 -15.02
CA ILE A 137 -14.18 7.40 -16.24
C ILE A 137 -13.82 6.27 -17.20
N GLU A 138 -13.23 5.21 -16.70
CA GLU A 138 -12.76 4.05 -17.48
C GLU A 138 -13.93 3.08 -17.83
N ARG A 139 -15.11 3.29 -17.26
CA ARG A 139 -16.32 2.47 -17.44
C ARG A 139 -16.16 1.01 -16.99
N TYR A 140 -15.39 0.80 -15.92
CA TYR A 140 -15.30 -0.49 -15.23
C TYR A 140 -16.09 -0.41 -13.92
N PRO A 141 -17.33 -0.99 -13.85
CA PRO A 141 -18.15 -0.89 -12.64
C PRO A 141 -17.45 -1.59 -11.46
N LEU A 142 -17.44 -0.90 -10.32
CA LEU A 142 -17.03 -1.48 -9.05
C LEU A 142 -18.20 -2.29 -8.46
N PRO A 143 -17.93 -3.32 -7.65
CA PRO A 143 -18.95 -4.07 -6.93
C PRO A 143 -19.54 -3.32 -5.72
N TRP A 144 -19.17 -2.07 -5.53
CA TRP A 144 -19.62 -1.17 -4.47
C TRP A 144 -19.79 0.27 -4.97
N ASP A 145 -20.54 1.08 -4.25
CA ASP A 145 -20.85 2.47 -4.59
C ASP A 145 -20.47 3.46 -3.47
N LYS A 146 -20.90 4.71 -3.57
CA LYS A 146 -20.58 5.75 -2.60
C LYS A 146 -21.24 5.53 -1.23
N ARG A 147 -22.38 4.85 -1.15
CA ARG A 147 -23.05 4.53 0.11
C ARG A 147 -22.23 3.48 0.88
N ASP A 148 -21.63 2.54 0.15
CA ASP A 148 -20.76 1.53 0.74
C ASP A 148 -19.49 2.17 1.31
N ILE A 149 -18.98 3.27 0.68
CA ILE A 149 -17.88 4.06 1.25
C ILE A 149 -18.30 4.66 2.59
N ASP A 150 -19.48 5.29 2.68
CA ASP A 150 -19.96 5.92 3.91
C ASP A 150 -20.13 4.89 5.04
N ILE A 151 -20.60 3.68 4.72
CA ILE A 151 -20.69 2.56 5.65
C ILE A 151 -19.28 2.15 6.13
N ALA A 152 -18.35 1.96 5.21
CA ALA A 152 -16.98 1.57 5.53
C ALA A 152 -16.27 2.62 6.41
N LEU A 153 -16.47 3.91 6.12
CA LEU A 153 -15.90 4.99 6.93
C LEU A 153 -16.42 4.98 8.37
N SER A 154 -17.66 4.57 8.61
CA SER A 154 -18.23 4.44 9.95
C SER A 154 -17.81 3.17 10.69
N ALA A 155 -17.22 2.20 10.00
CA ALA A 155 -16.85 0.89 10.55
C ALA A 155 -15.42 0.84 11.15
N TRP A 156 -14.63 1.91 11.03
CA TRP A 156 -13.26 1.93 11.49
C TRP A 156 -13.11 1.89 13.01
N ASN A 157 -12.21 1.02 13.46
CA ASN A 157 -11.65 0.94 14.81
C ASN A 157 -10.14 1.10 14.68
N THR A 158 -9.60 2.22 15.12
CA THR A 158 -8.18 2.53 14.90
C THR A 158 -7.33 2.13 16.10
N HIS A 159 -6.11 1.68 15.81
CA HIS A 159 -5.15 1.18 16.80
C HIS A 159 -3.78 1.85 16.62
N LYS A 160 -3.09 2.06 17.74
CA LYS A 160 -1.71 2.57 17.75
C LYS A 160 -0.72 1.42 17.53
N PHE A 161 0.42 1.75 16.95
CA PHE A 161 1.55 0.81 16.90
C PHE A 161 1.98 0.37 18.30
N ASN A 162 2.36 -0.89 18.43
CA ASN A 162 2.86 -1.52 19.64
C ASN A 162 1.89 -1.37 20.85
N SER A 163 0.60 -1.32 20.58
CA SER A 163 -0.47 -1.25 21.57
C SER A 163 -1.41 -2.44 21.38
N PRO A 164 -1.23 -3.53 22.12
CA PRO A 164 -2.03 -4.74 21.95
C PRO A 164 -3.49 -4.50 22.36
N TRP A 165 -4.41 -5.18 21.64
CA TRP A 165 -5.83 -5.24 21.97
C TRP A 165 -6.35 -6.67 21.79
N GLU A 166 -7.54 -6.94 22.29
CA GLU A 166 -8.19 -8.24 22.14
C GLU A 166 -9.44 -8.12 21.24
N GLN A 167 -9.57 -9.07 20.32
CA GLN A 167 -10.73 -9.23 19.45
C GLN A 167 -10.95 -10.71 19.16
N ASN A 168 -12.18 -11.21 19.38
CA ASN A 168 -12.55 -12.60 19.14
C ASN A 168 -11.62 -13.61 19.86
N ASP A 169 -11.28 -13.34 21.13
CA ASP A 169 -10.34 -14.11 21.95
C ASP A 169 -8.88 -14.14 21.42
N TRP A 170 -8.58 -13.37 20.39
CA TRP A 170 -7.23 -13.20 19.86
C TRP A 170 -6.62 -11.92 20.39
N LYS A 171 -5.34 -11.99 20.78
CA LYS A 171 -4.56 -10.81 21.12
C LYS A 171 -3.82 -10.33 19.88
N MET A 172 -4.01 -9.07 19.53
CA MET A 172 -3.49 -8.46 18.31
C MET A 172 -2.61 -7.27 18.61
N GLU A 173 -1.66 -7.00 17.73
CA GLU A 173 -0.76 -5.86 17.82
C GLU A 173 -0.30 -5.44 16.42
N LEU A 174 -0.31 -4.13 16.16
CA LEU A 174 0.24 -3.55 14.93
C LEU A 174 1.69 -3.14 15.13
N HIS A 175 2.56 -3.58 14.23
CA HIS A 175 3.96 -3.17 14.17
C HIS A 175 4.22 -2.38 12.89
N ARG A 176 5.21 -1.47 12.89
CA ARG A 176 5.55 -0.71 11.68
C ARG A 176 6.02 -1.62 10.57
N ALA A 177 5.44 -1.47 9.37
CA ALA A 177 5.82 -2.22 8.18
C ALA A 177 6.98 -1.57 7.39
N GLY A 178 7.29 -0.28 7.61
CA GLY A 178 8.36 0.42 6.90
C GLY A 178 8.09 0.71 5.42
N HIS A 179 6.88 0.41 4.94
CA HIS A 179 6.47 0.57 3.55
C HIS A 179 6.03 2.03 3.23
N ILE A 180 4.97 2.49 3.88
CA ILE A 180 4.46 3.87 3.81
C ILE A 180 4.00 4.32 5.20
N PRO A 181 3.78 5.63 5.46
CA PRO A 181 3.23 6.09 6.73
C PRO A 181 1.88 5.44 7.04
N GLY A 182 1.74 4.95 8.25
CA GLY A 182 0.57 4.22 8.70
C GLY A 182 0.56 2.73 8.37
N ALA A 183 1.43 2.24 7.47
CA ALA A 183 1.51 0.83 7.13
C ALA A 183 1.95 -0.05 8.31
N ALA A 184 1.23 -1.14 8.53
CA ALA A 184 1.40 -2.03 9.66
C ALA A 184 1.56 -3.49 9.26
N MET A 185 2.45 -4.19 9.93
CA MET A 185 2.41 -5.65 10.05
C MET A 185 1.47 -6.01 11.19
N LEU A 186 0.64 -7.01 11.02
CA LEU A 186 -0.24 -7.51 12.06
C LEU A 186 0.35 -8.74 12.75
N HIS A 187 0.52 -8.68 14.06
CA HIS A 187 0.83 -9.82 14.91
C HIS A 187 -0.43 -10.27 15.64
N VAL A 188 -0.76 -11.55 15.53
CA VAL A 188 -1.94 -12.18 16.15
C VAL A 188 -1.47 -13.33 17.02
N ASP A 189 -1.85 -13.34 18.30
CA ASP A 189 -1.74 -14.49 19.19
C ASP A 189 -3.13 -15.09 19.38
N THR A 190 -3.35 -16.28 18.82
CA THR A 190 -4.62 -17.01 18.91
C THR A 190 -4.71 -17.89 20.16
N GLY A 191 -3.75 -17.79 21.08
CA GLY A 191 -3.59 -18.68 22.22
C GLY A 191 -2.91 -20.02 21.86
N SER A 192 -3.06 -20.50 20.65
CA SER A 192 -2.42 -21.73 20.14
C SER A 192 -1.21 -21.48 19.24
N LYS A 193 -1.25 -20.40 18.47
CA LYS A 193 -0.22 -19.98 17.51
C LYS A 193 -0.10 -18.47 17.45
N LYS A 194 1.14 -18.00 17.27
CA LYS A 194 1.45 -16.62 16.95
C LYS A 194 1.63 -16.50 15.44
N VAL A 195 0.87 -15.60 14.84
CA VAL A 195 0.87 -15.34 13.39
C VAL A 195 1.36 -13.93 13.15
N LEU A 196 2.25 -13.75 12.18
CA LEU A 196 2.60 -12.44 11.65
C LEU A 196 2.16 -12.35 10.19
N PHE A 197 1.38 -11.33 9.86
CA PHE A 197 1.05 -10.93 8.50
C PHE A 197 1.79 -9.65 8.16
N SER A 198 2.68 -9.70 7.17
CA SER A 198 3.56 -8.56 6.86
C SER A 198 2.82 -7.40 6.20
N GLY A 199 1.72 -7.66 5.46
CA GLY A 199 1.32 -6.74 4.40
C GLY A 199 2.51 -6.44 3.49
N ASP A 200 2.54 -5.28 2.88
CA ASP A 200 3.74 -4.78 2.20
C ASP A 200 4.73 -4.20 3.21
N PHE A 201 6.00 -4.56 3.11
CA PHE A 201 7.00 -4.12 4.08
C PHE A 201 8.36 -3.78 3.46
N ASP A 202 9.13 -2.92 4.12
CA ASP A 202 10.55 -2.68 3.85
C ASP A 202 11.31 -2.62 5.18
N THR A 203 12.40 -3.36 5.30
CA THR A 203 13.26 -3.36 6.51
C THR A 203 14.22 -2.18 6.56
N ARG A 204 14.36 -1.44 5.46
CA ARG A 204 15.27 -0.30 5.31
C ARG A 204 14.53 1.00 5.59
N ASP A 205 15.17 1.91 6.31
CA ASP A 205 14.65 3.26 6.49
C ASP A 205 14.54 4.01 5.15
N SER A 206 13.46 4.81 4.99
CA SER A 206 13.37 5.83 3.94
C SER A 206 13.56 7.24 4.54
N GLN A 207 13.43 8.29 3.73
CA GLN A 207 13.35 9.64 4.30
C GLN A 207 12.08 9.77 5.17
N LEU A 208 11.02 9.09 4.80
CA LEU A 208 9.67 9.27 5.32
C LEU A 208 9.32 8.30 6.47
N VAL A 209 9.76 7.04 6.42
CA VAL A 209 9.38 6.01 7.40
C VAL A 209 10.58 5.22 7.93
N VAL A 210 10.45 4.72 9.15
CA VAL A 210 11.37 3.77 9.76
C VAL A 210 11.08 2.37 9.24
N GLY A 211 12.11 1.61 8.87
CA GLY A 211 12.01 0.24 8.38
C GLY A 211 11.43 -0.74 9.42
N ALA A 212 10.77 -1.77 8.92
CA ALA A 212 10.20 -2.85 9.73
C ALA A 212 11.26 -3.54 10.60
N LYS A 213 10.86 -3.96 11.78
CA LYS A 213 11.71 -4.75 12.69
C LYS A 213 11.17 -6.18 12.78
N PRO A 214 12.05 -7.18 12.95
CA PRO A 214 11.62 -8.56 13.10
C PRO A 214 10.71 -8.75 14.31
N VAL A 215 9.62 -9.51 14.14
CA VAL A 215 8.71 -9.90 15.20
C VAL A 215 8.73 -11.42 15.30
N LYS A 216 8.92 -11.95 16.53
CA LYS A 216 8.97 -13.40 16.76
C LYS A 216 7.57 -13.98 16.62
N THR A 217 7.42 -15.00 15.79
CA THR A 217 6.15 -15.64 15.47
C THR A 217 6.32 -17.12 15.18
N ASP A 218 5.22 -17.90 15.18
CA ASP A 218 5.20 -19.31 14.81
C ASP A 218 4.88 -19.50 13.32
N VAL A 219 4.05 -18.60 12.76
CA VAL A 219 3.60 -18.62 11.37
C VAL A 219 3.79 -17.22 10.78
N LEU A 220 4.40 -17.15 9.61
CA LEU A 220 4.64 -15.90 8.89
C LEU A 220 3.96 -15.94 7.52
N PHE A 221 3.07 -14.99 7.29
CA PHE A 221 2.61 -14.60 5.95
C PHE A 221 3.45 -13.41 5.51
N VAL A 222 4.24 -13.58 4.48
CA VAL A 222 5.17 -12.55 3.99
C VAL A 222 4.97 -12.34 2.50
N GLU A 223 4.94 -11.08 2.08
CA GLU A 223 4.91 -10.73 0.66
C GLU A 223 6.21 -11.20 -0.02
N GLY A 224 6.11 -11.52 -1.31
CA GLY A 224 7.22 -12.06 -2.09
C GLY A 224 7.42 -11.38 -3.43
N THR A 225 6.95 -10.13 -3.59
CA THR A 225 6.98 -9.36 -4.84
C THR A 225 8.38 -9.31 -5.45
N TYR A 226 9.39 -9.18 -4.62
CA TYR A 226 10.80 -9.18 -5.02
C TYR A 226 11.56 -10.43 -4.57
N GLY A 227 10.85 -11.51 -4.27
CA GLY A 227 11.48 -12.78 -3.87
C GLY A 227 12.52 -13.25 -4.89
N GLY A 228 13.72 -13.59 -4.41
CA GLY A 228 14.83 -14.04 -5.26
C GLY A 228 15.57 -12.93 -6.01
N ARG A 229 15.38 -11.66 -5.66
CA ARG A 229 16.11 -10.51 -6.21
C ARG A 229 16.72 -9.68 -5.09
N ASP A 230 18.01 -9.38 -5.21
CA ASP A 230 18.67 -8.44 -4.33
C ASP A 230 18.36 -7.01 -4.78
N HIS A 231 17.98 -6.16 -3.84
CA HIS A 231 17.86 -4.74 -4.08
C HIS A 231 19.23 -4.07 -3.99
N PRO A 232 19.54 -3.10 -4.87
CA PRO A 232 20.71 -2.24 -4.67
C PRO A 232 20.56 -1.45 -3.36
N SER A 233 21.68 -0.89 -2.87
CA SER A 233 21.67 -0.01 -1.72
C SER A 233 20.70 1.15 -1.94
N LYS A 234 19.81 1.40 -0.98
CA LYS A 234 18.84 2.51 -1.05
C LYS A 234 19.55 3.86 -1.15
N GLU A 235 20.71 3.98 -0.51
CA GLU A 235 21.52 5.19 -0.55
C GLU A 235 22.15 5.42 -1.93
N GLU A 236 22.70 4.38 -2.54
CA GLU A 236 23.24 4.45 -3.93
C GLU A 236 22.12 4.82 -4.92
N GLU A 237 20.93 4.23 -4.81
CA GLU A 237 19.80 4.57 -5.67
C GLU A 237 19.32 6.00 -5.45
N ASN A 238 19.27 6.49 -4.21
CA ASN A 238 18.93 7.87 -3.90
C ASN A 238 19.97 8.83 -4.55
N MET A 239 21.27 8.54 -4.42
CA MET A 239 22.30 9.37 -5.01
C MET A 239 22.29 9.31 -6.55
N ARG A 240 21.98 8.15 -7.13
CA ARG A 240 21.79 8.00 -8.58
C ARG A 240 20.60 8.84 -9.07
N PHE A 241 19.49 8.83 -8.33
CA PHE A 241 18.33 9.67 -8.63
C PHE A 241 18.68 11.16 -8.56
N ILE A 242 19.34 11.63 -7.49
CA ILE A 242 19.78 13.02 -7.31
C ILE A 242 20.68 13.46 -8.45
N LYS A 243 21.66 12.62 -8.81
CA LYS A 243 22.56 12.88 -9.94
C LYS A 243 21.78 13.07 -11.26
N ARG A 244 20.78 12.20 -11.53
CA ARG A 244 19.95 12.32 -12.74
C ARG A 244 19.13 13.60 -12.78
N ILE A 245 18.57 14.03 -11.64
CA ILE A 245 17.87 15.31 -11.54
C ILE A 245 18.85 16.46 -11.85
N SER A 246 20.04 16.48 -11.22
CA SER A 246 21.04 17.52 -11.47
C SER A 246 21.45 17.60 -12.96
N GLU A 247 21.73 16.46 -13.61
CA GLU A 247 22.07 16.39 -15.04
C GLU A 247 20.97 16.99 -15.95
N VAL A 248 19.69 16.82 -15.60
CA VAL A 248 18.55 17.39 -16.35
C VAL A 248 18.51 18.90 -16.20
N VAL A 249 18.64 19.38 -14.96
CA VAL A 249 18.58 20.83 -14.65
C VAL A 249 19.80 21.57 -15.23
N GLU A 250 21.01 21.03 -15.10
CA GLU A 250 22.25 21.59 -15.62
C GLU A 250 22.21 21.82 -17.15
N ARG A 251 21.52 20.94 -17.89
CA ARG A 251 21.32 21.13 -19.34
C ARG A 251 20.15 22.05 -19.68
N GLY A 252 19.50 22.69 -18.68
CA GLY A 252 18.38 23.61 -18.82
C GLY A 252 17.05 22.91 -19.14
N GLY A 253 16.87 21.68 -18.68
CA GLY A 253 15.62 20.91 -18.81
C GLY A 253 14.82 20.88 -17.53
N THR A 254 13.57 20.42 -17.62
CA THR A 254 12.67 20.13 -16.49
C THR A 254 12.63 18.61 -16.26
N ALA A 255 12.85 18.17 -15.02
CA ALA A 255 12.70 16.78 -14.62
C ALA A 255 11.25 16.49 -14.18
N LEU A 256 10.55 15.61 -14.89
CA LEU A 256 9.24 15.09 -14.47
C LEU A 256 9.44 13.80 -13.69
N VAL A 257 9.00 13.80 -12.44
CA VAL A 257 9.07 12.64 -11.52
C VAL A 257 7.66 12.12 -11.24
N PRO A 258 7.18 11.10 -12.00
CA PRO A 258 5.94 10.42 -11.68
C PRO A 258 6.08 9.66 -10.36
N ALA A 259 5.16 9.90 -9.43
CA ALA A 259 5.23 9.29 -8.11
C ALA A 259 3.84 8.88 -7.60
N PHE A 260 3.77 7.80 -6.82
CA PHE A 260 2.55 7.42 -6.12
C PHE A 260 2.17 8.49 -5.09
N ALA A 261 0.86 8.70 -4.93
CA ALA A 261 0.33 9.75 -4.06
C ALA A 261 0.70 9.54 -2.59
N ASN A 262 0.67 8.29 -2.13
CA ASN A 262 0.99 7.93 -0.76
C ASN A 262 2.37 7.28 -0.66
N GLY A 263 3.23 7.89 0.13
CA GLY A 263 4.60 7.45 0.42
C GLY A 263 5.63 8.03 -0.55
N ARG A 264 5.60 7.67 -1.84
CA ARG A 264 6.67 8.01 -2.77
C ARG A 264 6.77 9.50 -3.11
N THR A 265 5.63 10.21 -3.25
CA THR A 265 5.64 11.67 -3.51
C THR A 265 6.36 12.42 -2.38
N GLN A 266 6.06 12.08 -1.13
CA GLN A 266 6.62 12.76 0.03
C GLN A 266 8.09 12.39 0.24
N ASP A 267 8.44 11.11 0.09
CA ASP A 267 9.83 10.62 0.20
C ASP A 267 10.76 11.31 -0.83
N VAL A 268 10.29 11.46 -2.07
CA VAL A 268 11.02 12.17 -3.14
C VAL A 268 11.19 13.65 -2.84
N VAL A 269 10.14 14.33 -2.35
CA VAL A 269 10.22 15.76 -2.01
C VAL A 269 11.21 15.99 -0.87
N MET A 270 11.20 15.14 0.17
CA MET A 270 12.18 15.20 1.26
C MET A 270 13.60 14.95 0.76
N LEU A 271 13.79 14.01 -0.15
CA LEU A 271 15.10 13.70 -0.73
C LEU A 271 15.65 14.88 -1.57
N LEU A 272 14.79 15.49 -2.38
CA LEU A 272 15.15 16.69 -3.17
C LEU A 272 15.49 17.87 -2.27
N HIS A 273 14.68 18.14 -1.25
CA HIS A 273 14.95 19.22 -0.30
C HIS A 273 16.30 19.03 0.41
N LYS A 274 16.60 17.79 0.83
CA LYS A 274 17.86 17.47 1.51
C LYS A 274 19.11 17.69 0.65
N HIS A 275 19.05 17.31 -0.63
CA HIS A 275 20.23 17.27 -1.50
C HIS A 275 20.33 18.40 -2.54
N LEU A 276 19.18 18.95 -2.94
CA LEU A 276 19.06 19.98 -3.98
C LEU A 276 18.15 21.13 -3.56
N PRO A 277 18.39 21.77 -2.38
CA PRO A 277 17.49 22.79 -1.80
C PRO A 277 17.41 24.07 -2.65
N HIS A 278 18.30 24.27 -3.60
CA HIS A 278 18.35 25.43 -4.51
C HIS A 278 17.41 25.29 -5.70
N LEU A 279 16.84 24.10 -5.97
CA LEU A 279 15.96 23.86 -7.10
C LEU A 279 14.53 24.34 -6.85
N GLU A 280 13.85 24.76 -7.90
CA GLU A 280 12.41 25.02 -7.87
C GLU A 280 11.63 23.72 -8.12
N VAL A 281 10.98 23.19 -7.07
CA VAL A 281 10.24 21.93 -7.11
C VAL A 281 8.74 22.18 -6.97
N HIS A 282 7.96 21.66 -7.93
CA HIS A 282 6.51 21.72 -7.91
C HIS A 282 5.89 20.34 -7.66
N VAL A 283 4.85 20.29 -6.83
CA VAL A 283 4.10 19.06 -6.53
C VAL A 283 2.66 19.18 -7.03
N ASP A 284 2.23 18.23 -7.87
CA ASP A 284 0.85 18.19 -8.38
C ASP A 284 0.19 16.81 -8.17
N GLY A 285 -1.12 16.83 -8.03
CA GLY A 285 -1.94 15.64 -7.84
C GLY A 285 -2.31 15.35 -6.39
N MET A 286 -2.74 14.11 -6.14
CA MET A 286 -3.34 13.66 -4.88
C MET A 286 -2.33 13.61 -3.72
N GLY A 287 -1.04 13.46 -4.01
CA GLY A 287 0.04 13.47 -3.01
C GLY A 287 0.04 14.68 -2.08
N LYS A 288 -0.55 15.82 -2.51
CA LYS A 288 -0.70 17.02 -1.68
C LYS A 288 -1.66 16.81 -0.50
N ARG A 289 -2.78 16.13 -0.73
CA ARG A 289 -3.74 15.80 0.34
C ARG A 289 -3.18 14.73 1.27
N VAL A 290 -2.49 13.75 0.71
CA VAL A 290 -1.82 12.70 1.49
C VAL A 290 -0.79 13.30 2.44
N ALA A 291 0.09 14.19 1.95
CA ALA A 291 1.09 14.83 2.79
C ALA A 291 0.46 15.61 3.97
N LYS A 292 -0.68 16.28 3.74
CA LYS A 292 -1.41 16.95 4.80
C LYS A 292 -1.85 15.95 5.88
N LEU A 293 -2.49 14.85 5.49
CA LEU A 293 -2.90 13.80 6.43
C LEU A 293 -1.71 13.19 7.18
N GLN A 294 -0.59 12.96 6.49
CA GLN A 294 0.62 12.44 7.13
C GLN A 294 1.19 13.39 8.18
N MET A 295 1.17 14.71 7.94
CA MET A 295 1.60 15.71 8.93
C MET A 295 0.63 15.81 10.13
N GLU A 296 -0.65 15.47 9.95
CA GLU A 296 -1.63 15.34 11.05
C GLU A 296 -1.41 14.07 11.90
N HIS A 297 -0.58 13.10 11.41
CA HIS A 297 -0.25 11.84 12.09
C HIS A 297 1.28 11.65 12.24
N PRO A 298 1.96 12.55 12.97
CA PRO A 298 3.42 12.57 13.05
C PRO A 298 4.02 11.29 13.64
N GLU A 299 3.25 10.55 14.44
CA GLU A 299 3.66 9.27 15.03
C GLU A 299 3.93 8.17 13.99
N THR A 300 3.45 8.34 12.75
CA THR A 300 3.69 7.40 11.65
C THR A 300 4.96 7.69 10.87
N LEU A 301 5.54 8.86 11.05
CA LEU A 301 6.70 9.37 10.32
C LEU A 301 8.02 9.05 11.04
N ARG A 302 9.09 9.04 10.26
CA ARG A 302 10.46 8.94 10.78
C ARG A 302 10.95 10.27 11.34
N ASP A 303 10.73 11.35 10.59
CA ASP A 303 11.08 12.73 10.95
C ASP A 303 9.98 13.68 10.48
N PRO A 304 9.00 13.97 11.34
CA PRO A 304 7.89 14.87 11.01
C PRO A 304 8.34 16.28 10.64
N ALA A 305 9.36 16.81 11.35
CA ALA A 305 9.86 18.15 11.09
C ALA A 305 10.52 18.26 9.71
N ALA A 306 11.29 17.26 9.32
CA ALA A 306 11.90 17.21 7.99
C ALA A 306 10.84 17.15 6.87
N LEU A 307 9.72 16.45 7.07
CA LEU A 307 8.61 16.46 6.12
C LEU A 307 7.96 17.85 6.03
N GLU A 308 7.68 18.48 7.16
CA GLU A 308 7.11 19.83 7.18
C GLU A 308 8.01 20.86 6.51
N ASP A 309 9.33 20.80 6.73
CA ASP A 309 10.31 21.69 6.10
C ASP A 309 10.35 21.49 4.58
N ALA A 310 10.44 20.25 4.14
CA ALA A 310 10.41 19.92 2.71
C ALA A 310 9.08 20.34 2.06
N TRP A 311 7.98 20.23 2.80
CA TRP A 311 6.66 20.59 2.31
C TRP A 311 6.45 22.13 2.26
N ARG A 312 7.07 22.88 3.13
CA ARG A 312 7.11 24.36 3.06
C ARG A 312 7.98 24.86 1.91
N TRP A 313 9.08 24.16 1.65
CA TRP A 313 10.01 24.49 0.59
C TRP A 313 9.42 24.29 -0.81
N CYS A 314 8.75 23.16 -1.11
CA CYS A 314 8.18 22.89 -2.42
C CYS A 314 6.93 23.73 -2.73
N ARG A 315 6.66 24.00 -4.00
CA ARG A 315 5.45 24.68 -4.47
C ARG A 315 4.35 23.70 -4.78
N ARG A 316 3.15 23.96 -4.31
CA ARG A 316 1.97 23.11 -4.51
C ARG A 316 1.11 23.69 -5.63
N VAL A 317 0.94 22.92 -6.69
CA VAL A 317 0.08 23.29 -7.82
C VAL A 317 -1.39 23.18 -7.39
N SER A 318 -2.10 24.29 -7.36
CA SER A 318 -3.50 24.39 -6.93
C SER A 318 -4.47 24.81 -8.04
N SER A 319 -3.94 25.40 -9.11
CA SER A 319 -4.73 25.93 -10.23
C SER A 319 -4.19 25.50 -11.59
N LYS A 320 -4.99 25.74 -12.63
CA LYS A 320 -4.54 25.56 -14.02
C LYS A 320 -3.39 26.52 -14.38
N SER A 321 -3.35 27.70 -13.77
CA SER A 321 -2.26 28.66 -13.93
C SER A 321 -0.97 28.13 -13.31
N ASP A 322 -1.02 27.66 -12.05
CA ASP A 322 0.14 27.08 -11.38
C ASP A 322 0.69 25.89 -12.16
N ARG A 323 -0.20 25.05 -12.75
CA ARG A 323 0.21 23.92 -13.59
C ARG A 323 0.96 24.36 -14.84
N LYS A 324 0.62 25.51 -15.42
CA LYS A 324 1.38 26.07 -16.56
C LYS A 324 2.72 26.63 -16.09
N HIS A 325 2.77 27.30 -14.96
CA HIS A 325 4.03 27.81 -14.39
C HIS A 325 4.99 26.66 -14.04
N ALA A 326 4.47 25.54 -13.52
CA ALA A 326 5.28 24.37 -13.22
C ALA A 326 6.05 23.78 -14.42
N LEU A 327 5.61 24.04 -15.67
CA LEU A 327 6.34 23.62 -16.88
C LEU A 327 7.73 24.27 -17.04
N ALA A 328 7.99 25.36 -16.34
CA ALA A 328 9.28 26.05 -16.32
C ALA A 328 10.08 25.79 -15.04
N ALA A 329 9.59 24.94 -14.14
CA ALA A 329 10.28 24.56 -12.93
C ALA A 329 11.44 23.57 -13.22
N ASP A 330 12.38 23.47 -12.29
CA ASP A 330 13.47 22.50 -12.39
C ASP A 330 12.95 21.06 -12.26
N VAL A 331 12.03 20.84 -11.31
CA VAL A 331 11.46 19.50 -11.02
C VAL A 331 9.95 19.57 -10.81
N ILE A 332 9.23 18.62 -11.40
CA ILE A 332 7.80 18.40 -11.17
C ILE A 332 7.60 17.00 -10.61
N VAL A 333 7.15 16.89 -9.35
CA VAL A 333 6.72 15.62 -8.76
C VAL A 333 5.21 15.50 -8.90
N SER A 334 4.73 14.47 -9.60
CA SER A 334 3.31 14.41 -9.97
C SER A 334 2.73 12.99 -9.92
N THR A 335 1.44 12.87 -9.60
CA THR A 335 0.68 11.61 -9.67
C THR A 335 -0.01 11.46 -11.04
N SER A 336 -0.26 10.26 -11.63
CA SER A 336 0.03 8.93 -11.10
C SER A 336 1.48 8.49 -11.36
N GLY A 337 2.00 7.66 -10.46
CA GLY A 337 3.34 7.07 -10.61
C GLY A 337 3.45 6.04 -11.74
N MET A 338 2.33 5.47 -12.18
CA MET A 338 2.27 4.46 -13.26
C MET A 338 2.17 5.09 -14.65
N LEU A 339 2.04 6.43 -14.77
CA LEU A 339 1.79 7.13 -16.03
C LEU A 339 0.54 6.64 -16.78
N ASP A 340 -0.46 6.17 -16.05
CA ASP A 340 -1.75 5.67 -16.58
C ASP A 340 -2.88 6.70 -16.48
N GLY A 341 -2.61 7.86 -15.85
CA GLY A 341 -3.60 8.92 -15.67
C GLY A 341 -3.05 10.11 -14.88
N GLY A 342 -3.95 10.97 -14.44
CA GLY A 342 -3.64 12.11 -13.58
C GLY A 342 -2.81 13.22 -14.23
N PRO A 343 -2.30 14.15 -13.43
CA PRO A 343 -1.51 15.28 -13.94
C PRO A 343 -0.17 14.87 -14.55
N SER A 344 0.43 13.73 -14.20
CA SER A 344 1.68 13.26 -14.80
C SER A 344 1.59 13.14 -16.31
N ILE A 345 0.48 12.59 -16.85
CA ILE A 345 0.25 12.48 -18.30
C ILE A 345 0.14 13.85 -18.94
N TRP A 346 -0.50 14.82 -18.27
CA TRP A 346 -0.63 16.17 -18.78
C TRP A 346 0.73 16.87 -18.94
N TYR A 347 1.65 16.70 -17.97
CA TYR A 347 3.02 17.19 -18.02
C TYR A 347 3.84 16.44 -19.06
N LEU A 348 3.82 15.11 -19.07
CA LEU A 348 4.55 14.28 -20.01
C LEU A 348 4.28 14.68 -21.46
N ASN A 349 3.00 14.88 -21.82
CA ASN A 349 2.60 15.26 -23.18
C ASN A 349 3.16 16.62 -23.62
N ARG A 350 3.57 17.48 -22.68
CA ARG A 350 4.13 18.82 -22.97
C ARG A 350 5.64 18.85 -22.92
N LEU A 351 6.23 18.08 -22.03
CA LEU A 351 7.67 18.07 -21.80
C LEU A 351 8.45 17.15 -22.74
N ARG A 352 7.84 16.07 -23.23
CA ARG A 352 8.50 15.00 -24.02
C ARG A 352 9.10 15.45 -25.36
N HIS A 353 8.76 16.62 -25.87
CA HIS A 353 9.23 17.10 -27.15
C HIS A 353 10.54 17.89 -27.08
N ASP A 354 10.95 18.30 -25.88
CA ASP A 354 12.25 18.95 -25.66
C ASP A 354 13.25 17.91 -25.10
N PRO A 355 14.34 17.60 -25.82
CA PRO A 355 15.33 16.60 -25.40
C PRO A 355 16.13 17.00 -24.15
N LYS A 356 16.01 18.24 -23.69
CA LYS A 356 16.60 18.69 -22.43
C LYS A 356 15.83 18.11 -21.23
N ASN A 357 14.53 17.87 -21.38
CA ASN A 357 13.67 17.31 -20.32
C ASN A 357 13.89 15.80 -20.11
N ALA A 358 13.49 15.29 -18.96
CA ALA A 358 13.48 13.87 -18.67
C ALA A 358 12.36 13.50 -17.66
#